data_0a66317a8ee79be6b06b323e46cdd296
#
_entry.id   0a66317a8ee79be6b06b323e46cdd296
#
_cell.length_a   1.000
_cell.length_b   1.000
_cell.length_c   1.000
_cell.angle_alpha   90.00
_cell.angle_beta   90.00
_cell.angle_gamma   90.00
#
_symmetry.space_group_name_H-M   'P 1'
#
loop_
_entity.id
_entity.type
_entity.pdbx_description
1 polymer ?
#
loop_
_entity_poly.entity_id
_entity_poly.type
_entity_poly.pdbx_seq_one_letter_code
_entity_poly.pdbx_strand_id
1 'polypeptide(L)'
;VSTLPARHRRALCLKLYLSLFLAAVLCGCTTSRPELAQVRALAAGTNALTAFNELSQRHVDTYQRARPYLSPAEDARERLLDAQRRAAQADVARLAQAVRLYLQALGRLADADAYDVQSELAGAGAAIRAWPGSGIDDRHVSAYTLLLQQLSRLGGAASQQAHLAQVLHEGDAPLQALLAALDSLLALYDKSGDNERDMVLGLLDVEIAYADTPQQRLLAVLAKNMQQSKTEEYRLVGLRHTLARRQLAALGREHAQLAAALTTTEARWTDR
;
A
#
# COMPACT_ATOMS: atom_id res chain seq x y z
N VAL A 1 -54.39 -9.08 -52.45
CA VAL A 1 -53.89 -9.66 -51.19
C VAL A 1 -52.98 -10.81 -51.57
N SER A 2 -51.67 -10.55 -51.60
CA SER A 2 -50.64 -11.51 -52.01
C SER A 2 -50.19 -12.33 -50.78
N THR A 3 -50.60 -13.58 -50.78
CA THR A 3 -50.16 -14.54 -49.76
C THR A 3 -48.79 -15.10 -50.16
N LEU A 4 -47.76 -14.80 -49.33
CA LEU A 4 -46.41 -15.39 -49.49
C LEU A 4 -46.47 -16.93 -49.32
N PRO A 5 -45.75 -17.70 -50.14
CA PRO A 5 -45.79 -19.17 -50.12
C PRO A 5 -45.16 -19.70 -48.82
N ALA A 6 -45.78 -20.74 -48.25
CA ALA A 6 -45.45 -21.32 -46.96
C ALA A 6 -43.97 -21.73 -46.76
N ARG A 7 -43.22 -21.96 -47.84
CA ARG A 7 -41.79 -22.25 -47.81
C ARG A 7 -40.92 -21.05 -47.32
N HIS A 8 -41.32 -19.82 -47.72
CA HIS A 8 -40.58 -18.63 -47.33
C HIS A 8 -40.77 -18.28 -45.83
N ARG A 9 -41.96 -18.54 -45.27
CA ARG A 9 -42.26 -18.36 -43.86
C ARG A 9 -41.43 -19.29 -42.99
N ARG A 10 -41.26 -20.57 -43.37
CA ARG A 10 -40.42 -21.53 -42.60
C ARG A 10 -38.93 -21.16 -42.65
N ALA A 11 -38.41 -20.68 -43.78
CA ALA A 11 -37.04 -20.23 -43.90
C ALA A 11 -36.77 -18.95 -43.09
N LEU A 12 -37.74 -18.03 -43.03
CA LEU A 12 -37.61 -16.79 -42.24
C LEU A 12 -37.64 -17.08 -40.72
N CYS A 13 -38.56 -17.96 -40.26
CA CYS A 13 -38.60 -18.38 -38.89
C CYS A 13 -37.34 -19.12 -38.45
N LEU A 14 -36.76 -19.97 -39.31
CA LEU A 14 -35.55 -20.72 -38.98
C LEU A 14 -34.33 -19.76 -38.90
N LYS A 15 -34.24 -18.76 -39.74
CA LYS A 15 -33.19 -17.73 -39.67
C LYS A 15 -33.35 -16.86 -38.41
N LEU A 16 -34.58 -16.52 -38.05
CA LEU A 16 -34.85 -15.74 -36.81
C LEU A 16 -34.51 -16.53 -35.56
N TYR A 17 -34.85 -17.82 -35.51
CA TYR A 17 -34.49 -18.72 -34.40
C TYR A 17 -32.96 -18.92 -34.31
N LEU A 18 -32.29 -19.08 -35.46
CA LEU A 18 -30.83 -19.27 -35.48
C LEU A 18 -30.10 -18.00 -35.06
N SER A 19 -30.58 -16.80 -35.43
CA SER A 19 -30.00 -15.54 -35.01
C SER A 19 -30.26 -15.24 -33.52
N LEU A 20 -31.43 -15.60 -33.00
CA LEU A 20 -31.78 -15.47 -31.59
C LEU A 20 -30.96 -16.43 -30.73
N PHE A 21 -30.72 -17.66 -31.21
CA PHE A 21 -29.90 -18.66 -30.53
C PHE A 21 -28.40 -18.24 -30.54
N LEU A 22 -27.93 -17.69 -31.64
CA LEU A 22 -26.55 -17.17 -31.73
C LEU A 22 -26.35 -15.94 -30.84
N ALA A 23 -27.33 -15.05 -30.72
CA ALA A 23 -27.32 -13.93 -29.82
C ALA A 23 -27.34 -14.36 -28.35
N ALA A 24 -28.11 -15.41 -27.99
CA ALA A 24 -28.15 -15.97 -26.65
C ALA A 24 -26.81 -16.63 -26.24
N VAL A 25 -26.12 -17.28 -27.18
CA VAL A 25 -24.81 -17.91 -26.96
C VAL A 25 -23.72 -16.84 -26.81
N LEU A 26 -23.81 -15.69 -27.51
CA LEU A 26 -22.86 -14.60 -27.39
C LEU A 26 -23.06 -13.75 -26.12
N CYS A 27 -24.26 -13.72 -25.52
CA CYS A 27 -24.50 -13.07 -24.24
C CYS A 27 -24.13 -13.95 -23.02
N GLY A 28 -23.75 -15.21 -23.22
CA GLY A 28 -23.50 -16.18 -22.15
C GLY A 28 -22.09 -16.23 -21.56
N CYS A 29 -21.12 -15.40 -22.00
CA CYS A 29 -19.72 -15.60 -21.63
C CYS A 29 -18.99 -14.38 -21.05
N THR A 30 -19.67 -13.50 -20.35
CA THR A 30 -18.98 -12.53 -19.47
C THR A 30 -19.63 -12.47 -18.10
N THR A 31 -19.78 -13.61 -17.43
CA THR A 31 -19.86 -13.61 -15.98
C THR A 31 -18.46 -13.33 -15.45
N SER A 32 -18.04 -12.08 -15.52
CA SER A 32 -16.92 -11.61 -14.71
C SER A 32 -17.32 -11.89 -13.27
N ARG A 33 -16.65 -12.86 -12.62
CA ARG A 33 -16.88 -13.16 -11.20
C ARG A 33 -16.64 -11.85 -10.46
N PRO A 34 -17.62 -11.26 -9.78
CA PRO A 34 -17.47 -9.95 -9.13
C PRO A 34 -16.30 -9.92 -8.14
N GLU A 35 -16.00 -11.08 -7.56
CA GLU A 35 -14.87 -11.26 -6.64
C GLU A 35 -13.51 -11.00 -7.33
N LEU A 36 -13.33 -11.44 -8.57
CA LEU A 36 -12.08 -11.18 -9.31
C LEU A 36 -11.89 -9.68 -9.61
N ALA A 37 -12.99 -8.97 -9.89
CA ALA A 37 -12.92 -7.51 -10.07
C ALA A 37 -12.54 -6.80 -8.77
N GLN A 38 -13.02 -7.28 -7.63
CA GLN A 38 -12.66 -6.75 -6.32
C GLN A 38 -11.18 -7.05 -5.97
N VAL A 39 -10.68 -8.25 -6.29
CA VAL A 39 -9.24 -8.57 -6.12
C VAL A 39 -8.36 -7.67 -6.98
N ARG A 40 -8.75 -7.39 -8.23
CA ARG A 40 -8.02 -6.44 -9.08
C ARG A 40 -8.03 -5.03 -8.52
N ALA A 41 -9.17 -4.58 -7.99
CA ALA A 41 -9.28 -3.28 -7.34
C ALA A 41 -8.38 -3.19 -6.10
N LEU A 42 -8.37 -4.23 -5.26
CA LEU A 42 -7.46 -4.33 -4.12
C LEU A 42 -5.99 -4.28 -4.55
N ALA A 43 -5.63 -5.06 -5.58
CA ALA A 43 -4.27 -5.10 -6.12
C ALA A 43 -3.81 -3.76 -6.71
N ALA A 44 -4.73 -2.97 -7.27
CA ALA A 44 -4.46 -1.62 -7.76
C ALA A 44 -4.30 -0.59 -6.63
N GLY A 45 -4.70 -0.92 -5.40
CA GLY A 45 -4.69 -0.03 -4.22
C GLY A 45 -3.29 0.26 -3.64
N THR A 46 -2.22 0.30 -4.47
CA THR A 46 -0.83 0.49 -4.02
C THR A 46 -0.49 1.92 -3.58
N ASN A 47 -1.43 2.87 -3.67
CA ASN A 47 -1.21 4.28 -3.29
C ASN A 47 -0.79 4.44 -1.82
N ALA A 48 -1.31 3.60 -0.92
CA ALA A 48 -0.91 3.58 0.49
C ALA A 48 0.59 3.30 0.67
N LEU A 49 1.14 2.38 -0.12
CA LEU A 49 2.57 2.02 -0.08
C LEU A 49 3.46 3.10 -0.69
N THR A 50 2.98 3.84 -1.69
CA THR A 50 3.68 5.00 -2.23
C THR A 50 3.78 6.10 -1.18
N ALA A 51 2.65 6.45 -0.54
CA ALA A 51 2.63 7.43 0.54
C ALA A 51 3.51 7.00 1.73
N PHE A 52 3.49 5.71 2.09
CA PHE A 52 4.38 5.16 3.12
C PHE A 52 5.85 5.37 2.77
N ASN A 53 6.26 5.06 1.54
CA ASN A 53 7.66 5.19 1.11
C ASN A 53 8.12 6.66 1.14
N GLU A 54 7.27 7.61 0.72
CA GLU A 54 7.57 9.04 0.79
C GLU A 54 7.75 9.51 2.23
N LEU A 55 6.86 9.09 3.14
CA LEU A 55 6.94 9.44 4.56
C LEU A 55 8.13 8.76 5.25
N SER A 56 8.45 7.52 4.87
CA SER A 56 9.64 6.80 5.33
C SER A 56 10.93 7.52 4.92
N GLN A 57 11.02 7.95 3.65
CA GLN A 57 12.17 8.73 3.19
C GLN A 57 12.27 10.06 3.93
N ARG A 58 11.14 10.77 4.11
CA ARG A 58 11.11 11.99 4.90
C ARG A 58 11.62 11.76 6.33
N HIS A 59 11.26 10.66 6.97
CA HIS A 59 11.74 10.30 8.31
C HIS A 59 13.26 10.06 8.32
N VAL A 60 13.81 9.39 7.33
CA VAL A 60 15.27 9.20 7.18
C VAL A 60 15.98 10.54 7.04
N ASP A 61 15.39 11.50 6.32
CA ASP A 61 15.99 12.81 6.06
C ASP A 61 15.77 13.84 7.17
N THR A 62 15.20 13.44 8.33
CA THR A 62 14.92 14.33 9.48
C THR A 62 16.15 15.13 9.89
N TYR A 63 17.31 14.48 10.07
CA TYR A 63 18.53 15.16 10.48
C TYR A 63 18.96 16.26 9.51
N GLN A 64 18.87 16.03 8.20
CA GLN A 64 19.26 17.04 7.20
C GLN A 64 18.37 18.28 7.28
N ARG A 65 17.06 18.11 7.54
CA ARG A 65 16.11 19.22 7.68
C ARG A 65 16.24 19.94 9.01
N ALA A 66 16.49 19.19 10.09
CA ALA A 66 16.58 19.72 11.44
C ALA A 66 17.93 20.43 11.72
N ARG A 67 19.01 19.95 11.09
CA ARG A 67 20.38 20.39 11.37
C ARG A 67 20.58 21.91 11.47
N PRO A 68 20.02 22.76 10.60
CA PRO A 68 20.21 24.22 10.71
C PRO A 68 19.66 24.83 12.00
N TYR A 69 18.80 24.12 12.73
CA TYR A 69 18.09 24.58 13.91
C TYR A 69 18.61 23.95 15.21
N LEU A 70 19.60 23.06 15.12
CA LEU A 70 20.12 22.31 16.27
C LEU A 70 21.24 23.09 16.99
N SER A 71 21.20 23.06 18.32
CA SER A 71 22.36 23.38 19.14
C SER A 71 23.44 22.27 19.00
N PRO A 72 24.71 22.52 19.39
CA PRO A 72 25.77 21.51 19.29
C PRO A 72 25.47 20.21 20.04
N ALA A 73 24.76 20.29 21.18
CA ALA A 73 24.38 19.12 21.97
C ALA A 73 23.27 18.30 21.30
N GLU A 74 22.29 18.98 20.74
CA GLU A 74 21.18 18.36 19.97
C GLU A 74 21.69 17.75 18.66
N ASP A 75 22.63 18.41 17.97
CA ASP A 75 23.25 17.90 16.75
C ASP A 75 23.96 16.56 17.00
N ALA A 76 24.72 16.44 18.09
CA ALA A 76 25.39 15.19 18.45
C ALA A 76 24.38 14.05 18.70
N ARG A 77 23.27 14.32 19.40
CA ARG A 77 22.21 13.36 19.66
C ARG A 77 21.49 12.96 18.37
N GLU A 78 21.16 13.94 17.53
CA GLU A 78 20.38 13.71 16.32
C GLU A 78 21.18 12.93 15.26
N ARG A 79 22.51 13.07 15.21
CA ARG A 79 23.39 12.21 14.40
C ARG A 79 23.31 10.73 14.77
N LEU A 80 23.20 10.41 16.06
CA LEU A 80 23.02 9.02 16.50
C LEU A 80 21.69 8.46 16.03
N LEU A 81 20.61 9.25 16.13
CA LEU A 81 19.30 8.86 15.63
C LEU A 81 19.28 8.73 14.10
N ASP A 82 19.96 9.61 13.37
CA ASP A 82 20.13 9.51 11.91
C ASP A 82 20.82 8.20 11.51
N ALA A 83 21.89 7.82 12.19
CA ALA A 83 22.59 6.56 11.95
C ALA A 83 21.66 5.34 12.16
N GLN A 84 20.81 5.36 13.20
CA GLN A 84 19.83 4.32 13.46
C GLN A 84 18.75 4.25 12.36
N ARG A 85 18.19 5.41 11.95
CA ARG A 85 17.20 5.49 10.87
C ARG A 85 17.74 4.93 9.57
N ARG A 86 18.96 5.31 9.18
CA ARG A 86 19.63 4.80 7.97
C ARG A 86 19.92 3.31 8.05
N ALA A 87 20.33 2.81 9.21
CA ALA A 87 20.58 1.39 9.39
C ALA A 87 19.30 0.52 9.24
N ALA A 88 18.13 1.05 9.65
CA ALA A 88 16.85 0.35 9.55
C ALA A 88 16.18 0.50 8.17
N GLN A 89 16.57 1.49 7.36
CA GLN A 89 15.89 1.87 6.12
C GLN A 89 15.70 0.72 5.14
N ALA A 90 16.74 -0.13 4.97
CA ALA A 90 16.67 -1.25 4.04
C ALA A 90 15.63 -2.30 4.47
N ASP A 91 15.53 -2.59 5.76
CA ASP A 91 14.58 -3.56 6.29
C ASP A 91 13.14 -3.03 6.19
N VAL A 92 12.95 -1.74 6.48
CA VAL A 92 11.66 -1.05 6.31
C VAL A 92 11.20 -1.06 4.84
N ALA A 93 12.11 -0.79 3.91
CA ALA A 93 11.80 -0.83 2.48
C ALA A 93 11.38 -2.24 2.03
N ARG A 94 12.03 -3.29 2.54
CA ARG A 94 11.68 -4.67 2.25
C ARG A 94 10.29 -5.05 2.77
N LEU A 95 9.87 -4.57 3.95
CA LEU A 95 8.51 -4.78 4.45
C LEU A 95 7.46 -4.23 3.48
N ALA A 96 7.61 -2.98 3.06
CA ALA A 96 6.70 -2.36 2.10
C ALA A 96 6.73 -3.06 0.74
N GLN A 97 7.91 -3.52 0.30
CA GLN A 97 8.07 -4.27 -0.94
C GLN A 97 7.38 -5.62 -0.91
N ALA A 98 7.46 -6.37 0.20
CA ALA A 98 6.76 -7.65 0.35
C ALA A 98 5.24 -7.50 0.22
N VAL A 99 4.66 -6.49 0.86
CA VAL A 99 3.23 -6.17 0.72
C VAL A 99 2.89 -5.83 -0.74
N ARG A 100 3.71 -5.03 -1.40
CA ARG A 100 3.51 -4.67 -2.81
C ARG A 100 3.53 -5.90 -3.72
N LEU A 101 4.54 -6.76 -3.58
CA LEU A 101 4.67 -7.98 -4.38
C LEU A 101 3.47 -8.92 -4.17
N TYR A 102 3.00 -9.05 -2.94
CA TYR A 102 1.82 -9.84 -2.64
C TYR A 102 0.57 -9.30 -3.36
N LEU A 103 0.32 -7.99 -3.29
CA LEU A 103 -0.81 -7.37 -3.98
C LEU A 103 -0.70 -7.53 -5.51
N GLN A 104 0.48 -7.35 -6.08
CA GLN A 104 0.74 -7.57 -7.51
C GLN A 104 0.46 -9.02 -7.91
N ALA A 105 0.90 -9.99 -7.11
CA ALA A 105 0.63 -11.40 -7.33
C ALA A 105 -0.89 -11.69 -7.33
N LEU A 106 -1.64 -11.15 -6.37
CA LEU A 106 -3.11 -11.27 -6.35
C LEU A 106 -3.76 -10.71 -7.62
N GLY A 107 -3.31 -9.54 -8.09
CA GLY A 107 -3.81 -8.93 -9.32
C GLY A 107 -3.58 -9.83 -10.54
N ARG A 108 -2.37 -10.38 -10.70
CA ARG A 108 -2.03 -11.31 -11.78
C ARG A 108 -2.83 -12.60 -11.72
N LEU A 109 -3.00 -13.18 -10.52
CA LEU A 109 -3.86 -14.35 -10.34
C LEU A 109 -5.31 -14.06 -10.73
N ALA A 110 -5.83 -12.88 -10.44
CA ALA A 110 -7.17 -12.48 -10.81
C ALA A 110 -7.34 -12.23 -12.32
N ASP A 111 -6.27 -11.89 -13.03
CA ASP A 111 -6.25 -11.72 -14.49
C ASP A 111 -5.96 -13.03 -15.25
N ALA A 112 -5.69 -14.13 -14.55
CA ALA A 112 -5.22 -15.40 -15.11
C ALA A 112 -3.92 -15.26 -15.93
N ASP A 113 -3.14 -14.22 -15.67
CA ASP A 113 -1.86 -14.00 -16.29
C ASP A 113 -0.78 -14.89 -15.67
N ALA A 114 0.08 -15.45 -16.50
CA ALA A 114 1.28 -16.14 -16.01
C ALA A 114 2.19 -15.12 -15.31
N TYR A 115 2.45 -15.32 -14.03
CA TYR A 115 3.27 -14.42 -13.22
C TYR A 115 4.54 -15.14 -12.76
N ASP A 116 5.69 -14.65 -13.24
CA ASP A 116 7.00 -15.07 -12.74
C ASP A 116 7.43 -14.19 -11.57
N VAL A 117 7.15 -14.66 -10.36
CA VAL A 117 7.53 -13.98 -9.11
C VAL A 117 9.03 -14.11 -8.82
N GLN A 118 9.71 -15.07 -9.43
CA GLN A 118 11.07 -15.48 -9.03
C GLN A 118 12.10 -14.34 -9.21
N SER A 119 12.02 -13.61 -10.30
CA SER A 119 12.94 -12.48 -10.57
C SER A 119 12.72 -11.31 -9.58
N GLU A 120 11.48 -11.06 -9.17
CA GLU A 120 11.14 -9.98 -8.24
C GLU A 120 11.41 -10.38 -6.78
N LEU A 121 11.21 -11.66 -6.44
CA LEU A 121 11.56 -12.21 -5.14
C LEU A 121 13.07 -12.20 -4.87
N ALA A 122 13.89 -12.32 -5.90
CA ALA A 122 15.35 -12.26 -5.74
C ALA A 122 15.81 -10.93 -5.12
N GLY A 123 15.10 -9.82 -5.43
CA GLY A 123 15.35 -8.51 -4.82
C GLY A 123 14.77 -8.34 -3.40
N ALA A 124 13.69 -9.07 -3.09
CA ALA A 124 12.99 -9.00 -1.80
C ALA A 124 13.46 -10.08 -0.79
N GLY A 125 14.16 -11.12 -1.26
CA GLY A 125 14.45 -12.34 -0.50
C GLY A 125 15.50 -12.22 0.61
N ALA A 126 16.12 -11.05 0.83
CA ALA A 126 17.00 -10.87 1.98
C ALA A 126 16.17 -10.80 3.28
N ALA A 127 16.61 -11.52 4.31
CA ALA A 127 15.97 -11.48 5.62
C ALA A 127 15.96 -10.05 6.18
N ILE A 128 14.88 -9.70 6.88
CA ILE A 128 14.78 -8.48 7.68
C ILE A 128 15.12 -8.78 9.14
N ARG A 129 15.49 -7.75 9.88
CA ARG A 129 15.76 -7.84 11.32
C ARG A 129 14.66 -7.18 12.13
N ALA A 130 14.46 -7.65 13.34
CA ALA A 130 13.64 -6.95 14.32
C ALA A 130 14.31 -5.62 14.73
N TRP A 131 13.49 -4.58 14.85
CA TRP A 131 13.90 -3.25 15.31
C TRP A 131 12.94 -2.82 16.42
N PRO A 132 13.13 -3.29 17.66
CA PRO A 132 12.16 -3.07 18.77
C PRO A 132 11.85 -1.59 19.00
N GLY A 133 12.85 -0.71 18.81
CA GLY A 133 12.67 0.76 18.92
C GLY A 133 11.76 1.38 17.85
N SER A 134 11.50 0.68 16.75
CA SER A 134 10.58 1.10 15.68
C SER A 134 9.23 0.37 15.72
N GLY A 135 9.05 -0.57 16.65
CA GLY A 135 7.85 -1.41 16.71
C GLY A 135 7.87 -2.62 15.76
N ILE A 136 9.00 -2.91 15.11
CA ILE A 136 9.20 -4.12 14.31
C ILE A 136 9.78 -5.20 15.22
N ASP A 137 9.00 -6.23 15.53
CA ASP A 137 9.38 -7.37 16.36
C ASP A 137 9.46 -8.68 15.55
N ASP A 138 9.77 -9.79 16.21
CA ASP A 138 9.94 -11.11 15.58
C ASP A 138 8.68 -11.64 14.89
N ARG A 139 7.48 -11.23 15.33
CA ARG A 139 6.24 -11.63 14.64
C ARG A 139 6.15 -11.00 13.24
N HIS A 140 6.63 -9.76 13.08
CA HIS A 140 6.67 -9.09 11.79
C HIS A 140 7.73 -9.71 10.86
N VAL A 141 8.89 -10.12 11.42
CA VAL A 141 9.92 -10.89 10.71
C VAL A 141 9.37 -12.23 10.23
N SER A 142 8.62 -12.92 11.11
CA SER A 142 7.97 -14.19 10.76
C SER A 142 6.90 -13.99 9.68
N ALA A 143 6.05 -12.98 9.81
CA ALA A 143 5.01 -12.66 8.84
C ALA A 143 5.60 -12.31 7.45
N TYR A 144 6.69 -11.54 7.42
CA TYR A 144 7.45 -11.26 6.21
C TYR A 144 7.93 -12.53 5.53
N THR A 145 8.55 -13.43 6.29
CA THR A 145 9.07 -14.71 5.79
C THR A 145 7.94 -15.58 5.24
N LEU A 146 6.81 -15.69 5.96
CA LEU A 146 5.65 -16.46 5.53
C LEU A 146 5.05 -15.91 4.23
N LEU A 147 4.93 -14.59 4.10
CA LEU A 147 4.39 -13.97 2.89
C LEU A 147 5.30 -14.24 1.67
N LEU A 148 6.62 -14.13 1.83
CA LEU A 148 7.57 -14.43 0.77
C LEU A 148 7.57 -15.93 0.40
N GLN A 149 7.45 -16.83 1.37
CA GLN A 149 7.33 -18.28 1.11
C GLN A 149 6.05 -18.59 0.34
N GLN A 150 4.94 -17.94 0.67
CA GLN A 150 3.70 -18.10 -0.07
C GLN A 150 3.86 -17.61 -1.52
N LEU A 151 4.45 -16.45 -1.73
CA LEU A 151 4.75 -15.93 -3.06
C LEU A 151 5.64 -16.86 -3.88
N SER A 152 6.66 -17.48 -3.24
CA SER A 152 7.57 -18.42 -3.93
C SER A 152 6.88 -19.68 -4.43
N ARG A 153 5.77 -20.09 -3.81
CA ARG A 153 4.98 -21.27 -4.23
C ARG A 153 4.08 -20.98 -5.43
N LEU A 154 3.83 -19.72 -5.76
CA LEU A 154 2.97 -19.31 -6.88
C LEU A 154 3.64 -19.47 -8.24
N GLY A 155 4.95 -19.61 -8.31
CA GLY A 155 5.71 -19.81 -9.55
C GLY A 155 5.49 -21.20 -10.14
N GLY A 156 4.71 -21.33 -11.23
CA GLY A 156 4.64 -22.55 -12.04
C GLY A 156 3.29 -23.25 -12.17
N ALA A 157 2.19 -22.72 -11.68
CA ALA A 157 0.91 -23.43 -11.67
C ALA A 157 0.01 -23.12 -12.88
N ALA A 158 -0.31 -24.16 -13.64
CA ALA A 158 -1.27 -24.11 -14.76
C ALA A 158 -2.74 -23.82 -14.35
N SER A 159 -3.03 -23.65 -13.05
CA SER A 159 -4.39 -23.37 -12.52
C SER A 159 -4.36 -22.26 -11.44
N GLN A 160 -3.70 -21.16 -11.72
CA GLN A 160 -3.47 -20.09 -10.74
C GLN A 160 -4.78 -19.51 -10.14
N GLN A 161 -5.83 -19.41 -10.95
CA GLN A 161 -7.13 -18.90 -10.48
C GLN A 161 -7.81 -19.82 -9.44
N ALA A 162 -7.62 -21.14 -9.54
CA ALA A 162 -8.17 -22.11 -8.58
C ALA A 162 -7.51 -21.97 -7.19
N HIS A 163 -6.30 -21.39 -7.12
CA HIS A 163 -5.58 -21.19 -5.88
C HIS A 163 -5.78 -19.80 -5.25
N LEU A 164 -6.51 -18.90 -5.92
CA LEU A 164 -6.67 -17.52 -5.46
C LEU A 164 -7.31 -17.44 -4.06
N ALA A 165 -8.35 -18.24 -3.80
CA ALA A 165 -9.00 -18.27 -2.50
C ALA A 165 -8.05 -18.78 -1.40
N GLN A 166 -7.28 -19.83 -1.70
CA GLN A 166 -6.26 -20.33 -0.78
C GLN A 166 -5.17 -19.28 -0.49
N VAL A 167 -4.68 -18.60 -1.54
CA VAL A 167 -3.66 -17.55 -1.40
C VAL A 167 -4.17 -16.39 -0.55
N LEU A 168 -5.41 -15.96 -0.75
CA LEU A 168 -6.04 -14.92 0.05
C LEU A 168 -6.22 -15.36 1.51
N HIS A 169 -6.68 -16.59 1.72
CA HIS A 169 -6.89 -17.12 3.08
C HIS A 169 -5.57 -17.28 3.85
N GLU A 170 -4.57 -17.94 3.26
CA GLU A 170 -3.27 -18.16 3.89
C GLU A 170 -2.47 -16.85 4.05
N GLY A 171 -2.66 -15.89 3.13
CA GLY A 171 -1.99 -14.61 3.13
C GLY A 171 -2.57 -13.57 4.09
N ASP A 172 -3.80 -13.77 4.62
CA ASP A 172 -4.46 -12.74 5.43
C ASP A 172 -3.68 -12.44 6.71
N ALA A 173 -3.42 -13.43 7.54
CA ALA A 173 -2.73 -13.21 8.82
C ALA A 173 -1.33 -12.57 8.64
N PRO A 174 -0.43 -13.05 7.76
CA PRO A 174 0.85 -12.39 7.54
C PRO A 174 0.71 -10.99 6.94
N LEU A 175 -0.23 -10.75 6.02
CA LEU A 175 -0.49 -9.41 5.48
C LEU A 175 -0.94 -8.44 6.58
N GLN A 176 -1.92 -8.83 7.42
CA GLN A 176 -2.39 -7.99 8.52
C GLN A 176 -1.24 -7.62 9.48
N ALA A 177 -0.35 -8.57 9.80
CA ALA A 177 0.82 -8.31 10.63
C ALA A 177 1.77 -7.28 9.97
N LEU A 178 2.04 -7.40 8.66
CA LEU A 178 2.89 -6.44 7.95
C LEU A 178 2.23 -5.05 7.85
N LEU A 179 0.92 -4.98 7.59
CA LEU A 179 0.20 -3.70 7.58
C LEU A 179 0.21 -3.03 8.96
N ALA A 180 0.10 -3.81 10.04
CA ALA A 180 0.24 -3.30 11.39
C ALA A 180 1.65 -2.77 11.69
N ALA A 181 2.70 -3.43 11.17
CA ALA A 181 4.07 -2.94 11.25
C ALA A 181 4.24 -1.60 10.53
N LEU A 182 3.71 -1.48 9.30
CA LEU A 182 3.76 -0.24 8.52
C LEU A 182 2.99 0.90 9.22
N ASP A 183 1.83 0.61 9.83
CA ASP A 183 1.06 1.60 10.62
C ASP A 183 1.83 2.07 11.86
N SER A 184 2.49 1.14 12.57
CA SER A 184 3.33 1.45 13.72
C SER A 184 4.52 2.35 13.33
N LEU A 185 5.14 2.08 12.19
CA LEU A 185 6.20 2.94 11.64
C LEU A 185 5.67 4.33 11.29
N LEU A 186 4.50 4.44 10.65
CA LEU A 186 3.89 5.74 10.37
C LEU A 186 3.58 6.52 11.66
N ALA A 187 3.14 5.87 12.73
CA ALA A 187 2.93 6.51 14.02
C ALA A 187 4.25 7.02 14.64
N LEU A 188 5.33 6.25 14.51
CA LEU A 188 6.67 6.67 14.92
C LEU A 188 7.16 7.89 14.10
N TYR A 189 6.94 7.87 12.79
CA TYR A 189 7.35 8.96 11.90
C TYR A 189 6.58 10.25 12.19
N ASP A 190 5.28 10.15 12.47
CA ASP A 190 4.43 11.27 12.84
C ASP A 190 4.92 11.92 14.14
N LYS A 191 5.17 11.11 15.17
CA LYS A 191 5.75 11.59 16.44
C LYS A 191 7.14 12.23 16.26
N SER A 192 8.00 11.66 15.41
CA SER A 192 9.30 12.23 15.08
C SER A 192 9.14 13.57 14.35
N GLY A 193 8.17 13.67 13.45
CA GLY A 193 7.82 14.90 12.75
C GLY A 193 7.27 15.99 13.67
N ASP A 194 6.47 15.62 14.68
CA ASP A 194 6.01 16.55 15.71
C ASP A 194 7.17 17.12 16.53
N ASN A 195 8.11 16.27 16.94
CA ASN A 195 9.32 16.73 17.65
C ASN A 195 10.17 17.68 16.79
N GLU A 196 10.35 17.38 15.51
CA GLU A 196 11.05 18.24 14.54
C GLU A 196 10.32 19.61 14.41
N ARG A 197 9.00 19.58 14.26
CA ARG A 197 8.15 20.77 14.18
C ARG A 197 8.32 21.66 15.41
N ASP A 198 8.15 21.08 16.59
CA ASP A 198 8.16 21.83 17.85
C ASP A 198 9.52 22.49 18.09
N MET A 199 10.60 21.80 17.74
CA MET A 199 11.96 22.35 17.80
C MET A 199 12.18 23.50 16.80
N VAL A 200 11.81 23.29 15.51
CA VAL A 200 12.01 24.28 14.46
C VAL A 200 11.15 25.53 14.67
N LEU A 201 9.86 25.36 14.96
CA LEU A 201 8.95 26.47 15.18
C LEU A 201 9.25 27.18 16.50
N GLY A 202 9.62 26.45 17.55
CA GLY A 202 9.99 27.03 18.84
C GLY A 202 11.25 27.91 18.74
N LEU A 203 12.27 27.51 17.99
CA LEU A 203 13.44 28.36 17.72
C LEU A 203 13.05 29.64 16.99
N LEU A 204 12.24 29.53 15.93
CA LEU A 204 11.78 30.69 15.15
C LEU A 204 10.96 31.66 16.02
N ASP A 205 10.09 31.15 16.91
CA ASP A 205 9.29 31.98 17.83
C ASP A 205 10.18 32.79 18.77
N VAL A 206 11.23 32.18 19.31
CA VAL A 206 12.18 32.88 20.21
C VAL A 206 12.97 33.94 19.44
N GLU A 207 13.56 33.62 18.30
CA GLU A 207 14.39 34.53 17.54
C GLU A 207 13.59 35.74 16.99
N ILE A 208 12.33 35.53 16.60
CA ILE A 208 11.46 36.62 16.12
C ILE A 208 11.16 37.63 17.24
N ALA A 209 10.98 37.17 18.47
CA ALA A 209 10.62 38.03 19.61
C ALA A 209 11.74 39.00 20.04
N TYR A 210 12.99 38.66 19.78
CA TYR A 210 14.17 39.46 20.19
C TYR A 210 14.72 40.41 19.09
N ALA A 211 13.97 40.62 18.01
CA ALA A 211 14.41 41.44 16.86
C ALA A 211 14.11 42.92 17.05
N ASP A 212 14.94 43.65 17.86
CA ASP A 212 14.68 45.01 18.26
C ASP A 212 15.39 46.07 17.37
N THR A 213 16.43 45.73 16.64
CA THR A 213 17.17 46.66 15.76
C THR A 213 16.60 46.69 14.33
N PRO A 214 16.85 47.75 13.53
CA PRO A 214 16.43 47.79 12.12
C PRO A 214 16.94 46.61 11.28
N GLN A 215 18.17 46.19 11.52
CA GLN A 215 18.78 45.03 10.84
C GLN A 215 18.07 43.72 11.25
N GLN A 216 17.78 43.58 12.53
CA GLN A 216 17.04 42.43 13.07
C GLN A 216 15.58 42.40 12.57
N ARG A 217 14.93 43.55 12.30
CA ARG A 217 13.56 43.58 11.74
C ARG A 217 13.47 42.89 10.38
N LEU A 218 14.45 43.06 9.50
CA LEU A 218 14.48 42.34 8.23
C LEU A 218 14.61 40.82 8.45
N LEU A 219 15.51 40.41 9.35
CA LEU A 219 15.65 39.00 9.73
C LEU A 219 14.36 38.45 10.34
N ALA A 220 13.68 39.23 11.20
CA ALA A 220 12.39 38.82 11.77
C ALA A 220 11.29 38.63 10.71
N VAL A 221 11.26 39.48 9.68
CA VAL A 221 10.33 39.33 8.56
C VAL A 221 10.61 38.03 7.79
N LEU A 222 11.88 37.74 7.51
CA LEU A 222 12.29 36.49 6.86
C LEU A 222 11.97 35.27 7.73
N ALA A 223 12.26 35.36 9.05
CA ALA A 223 11.94 34.29 10.00
C ALA A 223 10.43 34.01 10.10
N LYS A 224 9.58 35.06 10.12
CA LYS A 224 8.10 34.92 10.07
C LYS A 224 7.64 34.22 8.79
N ASN A 225 8.20 34.60 7.66
CA ASN A 225 7.86 33.99 6.38
C ASN A 225 8.25 32.49 6.38
N MET A 226 9.45 32.18 6.91
CA MET A 226 9.90 30.78 7.10
C MET A 226 8.99 30.02 8.06
N GLN A 227 8.62 30.62 9.18
CA GLN A 227 7.70 30.03 10.17
C GLN A 227 6.35 29.68 9.56
N GLN A 228 5.74 30.59 8.79
CA GLN A 228 4.48 30.33 8.08
C GLN A 228 4.63 29.17 7.09
N SER A 229 5.69 29.18 6.28
CA SER A 229 5.98 28.11 5.32
C SER A 229 6.17 26.76 6.01
N LYS A 230 6.92 26.73 7.12
CA LYS A 230 7.17 25.52 7.90
C LYS A 230 5.89 25.01 8.58
N THR A 231 5.06 25.90 9.12
CA THR A 231 3.76 25.55 9.71
C THR A 231 2.87 24.82 8.69
N GLU A 232 2.78 25.37 7.46
CA GLU A 232 2.01 24.74 6.39
C GLU A 232 2.64 23.40 5.94
N GLU A 233 3.96 23.33 5.83
CA GLU A 233 4.67 22.07 5.51
C GLU A 233 4.30 20.98 6.51
N TYR A 234 4.45 21.23 7.82
CA TYR A 234 4.16 20.24 8.87
C TYR A 234 2.68 19.86 8.91
N ARG A 235 1.77 20.82 8.69
CA ARG A 235 0.33 20.56 8.59
C ARG A 235 0.02 19.59 7.45
N LEU A 236 0.60 19.80 6.27
CA LEU A 236 0.40 18.94 5.10
C LEU A 236 0.99 17.54 5.34
N VAL A 237 2.14 17.45 5.99
CA VAL A 237 2.75 16.16 6.35
C VAL A 237 1.86 15.39 7.33
N GLY A 238 1.32 16.01 8.36
CA GLY A 238 0.38 15.37 9.29
C GLY A 238 -0.89 14.84 8.60
N LEU A 239 -1.43 15.59 7.62
CA LEU A 239 -2.54 15.11 6.80
C LEU A 239 -2.14 13.89 5.95
N ARG A 240 -0.92 13.86 5.39
CA ARG A 240 -0.41 12.70 4.63
C ARG A 240 -0.25 11.47 5.53
N HIS A 241 0.25 11.61 6.75
CA HIS A 241 0.31 10.52 7.73
C HIS A 241 -1.08 9.94 8.01
N THR A 242 -2.05 10.82 8.32
CA THR A 242 -3.43 10.42 8.57
C THR A 242 -4.02 9.66 7.39
N LEU A 243 -3.82 10.16 6.16
CA LEU A 243 -4.34 9.52 4.95
C LEU A 243 -3.68 8.17 4.71
N ALA A 244 -2.36 8.08 4.80
CA ALA A 244 -1.61 6.83 4.61
C ALA A 244 -2.07 5.74 5.59
N ARG A 245 -2.23 6.07 6.88
CA ARG A 245 -2.72 5.13 7.89
C ARG A 245 -4.15 4.65 7.59
N ARG A 246 -5.04 5.56 7.17
CA ARG A 246 -6.41 5.18 6.76
C ARG A 246 -6.41 4.25 5.55
N GLN A 247 -5.54 4.49 4.58
CA GLN A 247 -5.41 3.65 3.39
C GLN A 247 -4.86 2.26 3.72
N LEU A 248 -3.84 2.14 4.59
CA LEU A 248 -3.35 0.84 5.07
C LEU A 248 -4.45 0.06 5.80
N ALA A 249 -5.20 0.73 6.67
CA ALA A 249 -6.32 0.11 7.38
C ALA A 249 -7.46 -0.32 6.43
N ALA A 250 -7.73 0.45 5.38
CA ALA A 250 -8.72 0.08 4.36
C ALA A 250 -8.26 -1.16 3.60
N LEU A 251 -7.00 -1.19 3.15
CA LEU A 251 -6.39 -2.32 2.45
C LEU A 251 -6.51 -3.62 3.26
N GLY A 252 -6.21 -3.57 4.55
CA GLY A 252 -6.33 -4.73 5.44
C GLY A 252 -7.78 -5.22 5.57
N ARG A 253 -8.75 -4.30 5.73
CA ARG A 253 -10.18 -4.67 5.81
C ARG A 253 -10.70 -5.27 4.51
N GLU A 254 -10.37 -4.67 3.37
CA GLU A 254 -10.80 -5.16 2.06
C GLU A 254 -10.22 -6.54 1.77
N HIS A 255 -8.96 -6.78 2.11
CA HIS A 255 -8.33 -8.09 1.97
C HIS A 255 -9.03 -9.15 2.83
N ALA A 256 -9.25 -8.88 4.11
CA ALA A 256 -9.93 -9.81 5.02
C ALA A 256 -11.37 -10.14 4.56
N GLN A 257 -12.10 -9.15 4.05
CA GLN A 257 -13.44 -9.35 3.49
C GLN A 257 -13.42 -10.27 2.26
N LEU A 258 -12.47 -10.06 1.36
CA LEU A 258 -12.31 -10.91 0.17
C LEU A 258 -11.89 -12.34 0.54
N ALA A 259 -10.97 -12.51 1.46
CA ALA A 259 -10.56 -13.83 1.95
C ALA A 259 -11.75 -14.60 2.54
N ALA A 260 -12.60 -13.96 3.35
CA ALA A 260 -13.80 -14.55 3.92
C ALA A 260 -14.86 -14.88 2.85
N ALA A 261 -15.08 -13.99 1.88
CA ALA A 261 -16.10 -14.18 0.84
C ALA A 261 -15.77 -15.37 -0.07
N LEU A 262 -14.51 -15.53 -0.48
CA LEU A 262 -14.08 -16.61 -1.37
C LEU A 262 -14.09 -17.97 -0.67
N THR A 263 -13.72 -18.04 0.61
CA THR A 263 -13.78 -19.28 1.39
C THR A 263 -15.23 -19.81 1.51
N THR A 264 -16.20 -18.91 1.73
CA THR A 264 -17.62 -19.30 1.81
C THR A 264 -18.19 -19.76 0.47
N THR A 265 -17.67 -19.26 -0.63
CA THR A 265 -18.10 -19.65 -1.98
C THR A 265 -17.60 -21.06 -2.33
N GLU A 266 -16.35 -21.39 -2.01
CA GLU A 266 -15.79 -22.73 -2.24
C GLU A 266 -16.52 -23.80 -1.41
N ALA A 267 -16.83 -23.54 -0.14
CA ALA A 267 -17.56 -24.47 0.72
C ALA A 267 -18.94 -24.83 0.13
N ARG A 268 -19.63 -23.90 -0.54
CA ARG A 268 -20.92 -24.15 -1.20
C ARG A 268 -20.82 -25.04 -2.44
N TRP A 269 -19.65 -25.12 -3.08
CA TRP A 269 -19.45 -25.96 -4.27
C TRP A 269 -19.01 -27.37 -3.93
N THR A 270 -18.35 -27.58 -2.79
CA THR A 270 -17.94 -28.90 -2.30
C THR A 270 -19.11 -29.71 -1.68
N ASP A 271 -20.18 -29.02 -1.23
CA ASP A 271 -21.37 -29.63 -0.64
C ASP A 271 -22.46 -29.98 -1.68
N ARG A 272 -22.21 -29.82 -2.98
CA ARG A 272 -23.13 -30.21 -4.08
C ARG A 272 -22.54 -31.34 -4.94
#